data_cce51931a57843d817cd1324bad5151e
#
_entry.id   cce51931a57843d817cd1324bad5151e
#
_cell.length_a   1.000
_cell.length_b   1.000
_cell.length_c   1.000
_cell.angle_alpha   90.00
_cell.angle_beta   90.00
_cell.angle_gamma   90.00
#
_symmetry.space_group_name_H-M   'P 1'
#
loop_
_entity.id
_entity.type
_entity.pdbx_description
1 polymer ?
#
loop_
_entity_poly.entity_id
_entity_poly.type
_entity_poly.pdbx_seq_one_letter_code
_entity_poly.pdbx_strand_id
1 'polypeptide(L)'
;MEFKIAKKKIADNIDVAMRATGYHKIHHSGANEQLNFTKSLSQAGYPRFHIYLKENKTDYIFSLHLDQKKPIYKGVVAHSGDYDGVVVEEEAQRIVKKIT
;
A
#
# COMPACT_ATOMS: atom_id res chain seq x y z
N MET A 1 9.00 1.62 0.40
CA MET A 1 9.47 0.42 1.11
C MET A 1 8.91 -0.83 0.47
N GLU A 2 9.75 -1.76 0.13
CA GLU A 2 9.32 -3.01 -0.49
C GLU A 2 9.51 -4.17 0.48
N PHE A 3 8.51 -5.03 0.57
CA PHE A 3 8.62 -6.25 1.38
C PHE A 3 7.80 -7.38 0.75
N LYS A 4 8.17 -8.61 1.08
CA LYS A 4 7.54 -9.81 0.53
C LYS A 4 6.84 -10.60 1.63
N ILE A 5 5.71 -11.18 1.28
CA ILE A 5 5.02 -12.13 2.16
C ILE A 5 4.71 -13.37 1.34
N ALA A 6 5.10 -14.52 1.85
CA ALA A 6 4.82 -15.79 1.18
C ALA A 6 3.30 -16.02 1.12
N LYS A 7 2.80 -16.39 -0.04
CA LYS A 7 1.37 -16.66 -0.25
C LYS A 7 0.82 -17.70 0.71
N LYS A 8 1.62 -18.72 1.02
CA LYS A 8 1.22 -19.78 1.92
C LYS A 8 0.95 -19.32 3.35
N LYS A 9 1.45 -18.13 3.73
CA LYS A 9 1.23 -17.57 5.06
C LYS A 9 -0.05 -16.78 5.17
N ILE A 10 -0.72 -16.52 4.06
CA ILE A 10 -1.95 -15.74 4.01
C ILE A 10 -3.10 -16.70 3.75
N ALA A 11 -3.98 -16.86 4.74
CA ALA A 11 -5.07 -17.81 4.66
C ALA A 11 -6.18 -17.35 3.72
N ASP A 12 -6.41 -16.05 3.66
CA ASP A 12 -7.50 -15.46 2.89
C ASP A 12 -7.05 -15.03 1.49
N ASN A 13 -8.04 -14.79 0.63
CA ASN A 13 -7.84 -14.08 -0.60
C ASN A 13 -7.18 -12.73 -0.29
N ILE A 14 -6.27 -12.27 -1.14
CA ILE A 14 -5.50 -11.06 -0.87
C ILE A 14 -6.39 -9.81 -0.76
N ASP A 15 -7.45 -9.72 -1.55
CA ASP A 15 -8.39 -8.59 -1.46
C ASP A 15 -9.07 -8.56 -0.09
N VAL A 16 -9.48 -9.72 0.40
CA VAL A 16 -10.10 -9.85 1.71
C VAL A 16 -9.09 -9.52 2.81
N ALA A 17 -7.87 -10.05 2.70
CA ALA A 17 -6.82 -9.80 3.67
C ALA A 17 -6.50 -8.30 3.76
N MET A 18 -6.35 -7.63 2.63
CA MET A 18 -6.04 -6.20 2.60
C MET A 18 -7.19 -5.36 3.16
N ARG A 19 -8.43 -5.73 2.85
CA ARG A 19 -9.59 -5.03 3.40
C ARG A 19 -9.64 -5.17 4.92
N ALA A 20 -9.27 -6.33 5.45
CA ALA A 20 -9.22 -6.55 6.90
C ALA A 20 -8.17 -5.67 7.59
N THR A 21 -7.16 -5.21 6.86
CA THR A 21 -6.16 -4.28 7.39
C THR A 21 -6.58 -2.81 7.26
N GLY A 22 -7.74 -2.54 6.67
CA GLY A 22 -8.25 -1.19 6.50
C GLY A 22 -7.95 -0.58 5.13
N TYR A 23 -7.43 -1.35 4.20
CA TYR A 23 -7.10 -0.86 2.87
C TYR A 23 -8.26 -1.04 1.91
N HIS A 24 -8.38 -0.10 0.99
CA HIS A 24 -9.37 -0.14 -0.09
C HIS A 24 -8.65 -0.27 -1.42
N LYS A 25 -9.19 -1.14 -2.27
CA LYS A 25 -8.64 -1.34 -3.61
C LYS A 25 -9.01 -0.16 -4.49
N ILE A 26 -8.02 0.36 -5.21
CA ILE A 26 -8.25 1.38 -6.25
C ILE A 26 -8.32 0.68 -7.60
N HIS A 27 -9.38 0.98 -8.35
CA HIS A 27 -9.51 0.48 -9.71
C HIS A 27 -8.86 1.45 -10.68
N HIS A 28 -7.89 0.95 -11.45
CA HIS A 28 -7.32 1.71 -12.55
C HIS A 28 -7.91 1.23 -13.86
N SER A 29 -8.27 2.18 -14.70
CA SER A 29 -8.75 1.92 -16.07
C SER A 29 -7.56 1.70 -17.00
N GLY A 30 -6.69 0.77 -16.70
CA GLY A 30 -5.53 0.49 -17.53
C GLY A 30 -5.21 -0.98 -17.56
N ALA A 31 -4.41 -1.38 -18.55
CA ALA A 31 -4.00 -2.76 -18.75
C ALA A 31 -2.99 -3.26 -17.70
N ASN A 32 -2.72 -2.48 -16.70
CA ASN A 32 -1.78 -2.86 -15.64
C ASN A 32 -2.45 -3.77 -14.65
N GLU A 33 -1.98 -4.99 -14.58
CA GLU A 33 -2.45 -6.00 -13.63
C GLU A 33 -2.01 -5.72 -12.20
N GLN A 34 -1.36 -4.58 -11.98
CA GLN A 34 -0.88 -4.20 -10.67
C GLN A 34 -2.04 -3.80 -9.77
N LEU A 35 -2.14 -4.44 -8.63
CA LEU A 35 -3.15 -4.11 -7.64
C LEU A 35 -2.71 -2.91 -6.83
N ASN A 36 -3.62 -1.99 -6.62
CA ASN A 36 -3.38 -0.78 -5.85
C ASN A 36 -4.35 -0.70 -4.68
N PHE A 37 -3.82 -0.41 -3.50
CA PHE A 37 -4.62 -0.27 -2.29
C PHE A 37 -4.23 1.01 -1.57
N THR A 38 -5.21 1.67 -0.96
CA THR A 38 -4.96 2.86 -0.15
C THR A 38 -5.67 2.78 1.19
N LYS A 39 -5.08 3.46 2.17
CA LYS A 39 -5.68 3.64 3.48
C LYS A 39 -5.48 5.09 3.89
N SER A 40 -6.55 5.88 3.87
CA SER A 40 -6.51 7.28 4.27
C SER A 40 -6.44 7.42 5.78
N LEU A 41 -5.63 8.36 6.24
CA LEU A 41 -5.45 8.64 7.66
C LEU A 41 -6.30 9.81 8.14
N SER A 42 -7.04 10.44 7.22
CA SER A 42 -7.95 11.53 7.56
C SER A 42 -9.13 11.53 6.59
N GLN A 43 -10.17 12.28 6.94
CA GLN A 43 -11.36 12.45 6.09
C GLN A 43 -11.04 13.19 4.80
N ALA A 44 -10.00 14.01 4.80
CA ALA A 44 -9.58 14.75 3.62
C ALA A 44 -8.88 13.87 2.57
N GLY A 45 -8.60 12.61 2.91
CA GLY A 45 -7.97 11.66 2.02
C GLY A 45 -6.46 11.59 2.15
N TYR A 46 -5.84 12.60 2.69
CA TYR A 46 -4.39 12.67 2.89
C TYR A 46 -4.08 13.12 4.31
N PRO A 47 -2.96 12.67 4.89
CA PRO A 47 -2.04 11.68 4.34
C PRO A 47 -2.70 10.31 4.18
N ARG A 48 -2.13 9.48 3.30
CA ARG A 48 -2.63 8.12 3.10
C ARG A 48 -1.49 7.16 2.82
N PHE A 49 -1.64 5.93 3.25
CA PHE A 49 -0.75 4.86 2.82
C PHE A 49 -1.20 4.34 1.46
N HIS A 50 -0.23 4.04 0.61
CA HIS A 50 -0.49 3.50 -0.72
C HIS A 50 0.38 2.26 -0.92
N ILE A 51 -0.25 1.19 -1.40
CA ILE A 51 0.44 -0.06 -1.69
C ILE A 51 0.23 -0.43 -3.14
N TYR A 52 1.35 -0.68 -3.83
CA TYR A 52 1.35 -1.37 -5.11
C TYR A 52 1.69 -2.82 -4.83
N LEU A 53 0.84 -3.72 -5.29
CA LEU A 53 1.01 -5.14 -5.02
C LEU A 53 1.29 -5.89 -6.31
N LYS A 54 2.39 -6.62 -6.32
CA LYS A 54 2.75 -7.56 -7.38
C LYS A 54 2.77 -8.95 -6.81
N GLU A 55 2.69 -9.95 -7.67
CA GLU A 55 2.81 -11.33 -7.21
C GLU A 55 3.63 -12.17 -8.17
N ASN A 56 4.30 -13.15 -7.61
CA ASN A 56 4.91 -14.23 -8.37
C ASN A 56 4.25 -15.54 -7.91
N LYS A 57 4.83 -16.68 -8.26
CA LYS A 57 4.23 -17.98 -7.91
C LYS A 57 4.12 -18.23 -6.41
N THR A 58 5.06 -17.69 -5.64
CA THR A 58 5.20 -18.03 -4.22
C THR A 58 4.94 -16.87 -3.27
N ASP A 59 5.06 -15.62 -3.76
CA ASP A 59 5.05 -14.46 -2.88
C ASP A 59 4.17 -13.34 -3.41
N TYR A 60 3.69 -12.52 -2.48
CA TYR A 60 3.20 -11.18 -2.78
C TYR A 60 4.31 -10.18 -2.48
N ILE A 61 4.51 -9.25 -3.38
CA ILE A 61 5.52 -8.19 -3.27
C ILE A 61 4.80 -6.88 -3.06
N PHE A 62 5.00 -6.29 -1.89
CA PHE A 62 4.35 -5.06 -1.47
C PHE A 62 5.31 -3.89 -1.66
N SER A 63 4.84 -2.84 -2.33
CA SER A 63 5.55 -1.57 -2.39
C SER A 63 4.71 -0.55 -1.65
N LEU A 64 5.15 -0.16 -0.46
CA LEU A 64 4.41 0.69 0.47
C LEU A 64 5.03 2.06 0.55
N HIS A 65 4.20 3.10 0.48
CA HIS A 65 4.64 4.47 0.72
C HIS A 65 3.53 5.28 1.38
N LEU A 66 3.92 6.39 1.95
CA LEU A 66 3.01 7.33 2.57
C LEU A 66 2.92 8.59 1.72
N ASP A 67 1.72 8.86 1.20
CA ASP A 67 1.44 10.09 0.48
C ASP A 67 1.03 11.15 1.48
N GLN A 68 1.87 12.18 1.64
CA GLN A 68 1.66 13.21 2.66
C GLN A 68 0.54 14.17 2.29
N LYS A 69 0.43 14.49 1.01
CA LYS A 69 -0.58 15.45 0.54
C LYS A 69 -0.89 15.20 -0.92
N LYS A 70 -2.00 15.76 -1.36
CA LYS A 70 -2.38 15.71 -2.75
C LYS A 70 -1.32 16.39 -3.62
N PRO A 71 -0.92 15.79 -4.76
CA PRO A 71 0.07 16.37 -5.64
C PRO A 71 -0.32 17.79 -6.09
N ILE A 72 0.64 18.71 -6.03
CA ILE A 72 0.48 20.10 -6.48
C ILE A 72 1.42 20.32 -7.64
N TYR A 73 0.90 20.88 -8.73
CA TYR A 73 1.59 20.89 -10.00
C TYR A 73 2.32 22.17 -10.39
N LYS A 74 2.36 23.18 -9.57
CA LYS A 74 3.01 24.45 -9.94
C LYS A 74 4.31 24.64 -9.20
N GLY A 75 5.41 24.35 -9.90
CA GLY A 75 6.74 24.79 -9.50
C GLY A 75 7.26 24.36 -8.14
N VAL A 76 6.53 23.50 -7.49
CA VAL A 76 6.92 22.95 -6.21
C VAL A 76 7.38 21.55 -6.43
N VAL A 77 8.64 21.28 -6.10
CA VAL A 77 9.12 19.92 -6.00
C VAL A 77 8.44 19.33 -4.76
N ALA A 78 7.26 18.81 -4.96
CA ALA A 78 6.55 18.18 -3.87
C ALA A 78 7.08 16.77 -3.70
N HIS A 79 7.87 16.56 -2.68
CA HIS A 79 8.06 15.22 -2.15
C HIS A 79 6.75 14.87 -1.47
N SER A 80 5.82 14.32 -2.23
CA SER A 80 4.51 13.96 -1.71
C SER A 80 4.47 12.58 -1.10
N GLY A 81 5.54 11.82 -1.19
CA GLY A 81 5.56 10.45 -0.69
C GLY A 81 6.80 10.12 0.11
N ASP A 82 6.59 9.48 1.25
CA ASP A 82 7.66 8.89 2.04
C ASP A 82 7.71 7.41 1.76
N TYR A 83 8.86 6.92 1.30
CA TYR A 83 9.07 5.51 0.99
C TYR A 83 9.78 4.79 2.12
N ASP A 84 10.41 5.53 3.00
CA ASP A 84 11.17 5.01 4.12
C ASP A 84 10.79 5.76 5.39
N GLY A 85 11.32 5.29 6.52
CA GLY A 85 11.12 5.92 7.80
C GLY A 85 10.28 5.08 8.74
N VAL A 86 10.23 5.52 9.98
CA VAL A 86 9.61 4.76 11.08
C VAL A 86 8.13 4.48 10.83
N VAL A 87 7.42 5.49 10.33
CA VAL A 87 5.96 5.36 10.10
C VAL A 87 5.67 4.29 9.07
N VAL A 88 6.41 4.27 7.96
CA VAL A 88 6.22 3.29 6.90
C VAL A 88 6.65 1.90 7.38
N GLU A 89 7.76 1.80 8.11
CA GLU A 89 8.20 0.53 8.68
C GLU A 89 7.18 -0.06 9.65
N GLU A 90 6.64 0.75 10.53
CA GLU A 90 5.64 0.31 11.49
C GLU A 90 4.38 -0.17 10.78
N GLU A 91 3.98 0.52 9.72
CA GLU A 91 2.82 0.11 8.94
C GLU A 91 3.08 -1.22 8.23
N ALA A 92 4.26 -1.41 7.67
CA ALA A 92 4.63 -2.69 7.05
C ALA A 92 4.54 -3.83 8.06
N GLN A 93 5.07 -3.63 9.26
CA GLN A 93 5.00 -4.63 10.33
C GLN A 93 3.57 -4.92 10.74
N ARG A 94 2.73 -3.90 10.83
CA ARG A 94 1.32 -4.05 11.16
C ARG A 94 0.61 -4.90 10.10
N ILE A 95 0.86 -4.63 8.83
CA ILE A 95 0.26 -5.39 7.72
C ILE A 95 0.67 -6.85 7.81
N VAL A 96 1.96 -7.11 7.92
CA VAL A 96 2.49 -8.48 8.01
C VAL A 96 1.83 -9.22 9.16
N LYS A 97 1.77 -8.61 10.32
CA LYS A 97 1.18 -9.23 11.51
C LYS A 97 -0.31 -9.52 11.34
N LYS A 98 -1.03 -8.63 10.67
CA LYS A 98 -2.47 -8.76 10.51
C LYS A 98 -2.88 -9.83 9.50
N ILE A 99 -2.14 -9.99 8.42
CA ILE A 99 -2.54 -10.89 7.34
C ILE A 99 -1.85 -12.25 7.38
N THR A 100 -0.86 -12.40 8.23
CA THR A 100 -0.19 -13.70 8.46
C THR A 100 -0.59 -14.31 9.86
#